data_69d7761bebdcb009d8570070967c39c8
#
_entry.id   69d7761bebdcb009d8570070967c39c8
#
_cell.length_a   1.000
_cell.length_b   1.000
_cell.length_c   1.000
_cell.angle_alpha   90.00
_cell.angle_beta   90.00
_cell.angle_gamma   90.00
#
_symmetry.space_group_name_H-M   'P 1'
#
loop_
_entity.id
_entity.type
_entity.pdbx_description
1 polymer ?
#
loop_
_entity_poly.entity_id
_entity_poly.type
_entity_poly.pdbx_seq_one_letter_code
_entity_poly.pdbx_strand_id
1 'polypeptide(L)'
;MAVFVDTNIFVYWRDASEPSKRTVASDWVALLWKDRTGRTSCQVLSEYYVTVTRKLRPHLSAAEAWADISELMAWQPQDTNGKLIRGARELEIRYGLSWWDCLIVSGAQLQNCSILLTEDLQDGAVLGGVTVRNPFRRELNQMIPEYEASMTTTHRHPRRGRPLRKQALPG
;
A
#
# COMPACT_ATOMS: atom_id res chain seq x y z
N MET A 1 -9.96 3.81 -3.87
CA MET A 1 -9.20 2.61 -3.51
C MET A 1 -7.83 3.04 -3.02
N ALA A 2 -7.25 2.36 -2.03
CA ALA A 2 -5.98 2.76 -1.46
C ALA A 2 -4.84 1.80 -1.86
N VAL A 3 -3.63 2.33 -1.89
CA VAL A 3 -2.39 1.60 -2.20
C VAL A 3 -1.49 1.64 -0.97
N PHE A 4 -1.12 0.48 -0.46
CA PHE A 4 -0.16 0.38 0.63
C PHE A 4 1.27 0.40 0.09
N VAL A 5 2.13 1.17 0.72
CA VAL A 5 3.53 1.35 0.30
C VAL A 5 4.46 0.80 1.37
N ASP A 6 5.32 -0.11 0.96
CA ASP A 6 6.32 -0.75 1.80
C ASP A 6 7.58 0.10 1.96
N THR A 7 8.40 -0.26 2.93
CA THR A 7 9.65 0.43 3.31
C THR A 7 10.61 0.60 2.14
N ASN A 8 10.82 -0.45 1.31
CA ASN A 8 11.77 -0.40 0.21
C ASN A 8 11.46 0.70 -0.80
N ILE A 9 10.18 1.01 -1.06
CA ILE A 9 9.77 2.07 -1.97
C ILE A 9 10.19 3.44 -1.44
N PHE A 10 9.96 3.73 -0.16
CA PHE A 10 10.38 4.99 0.45
C PHE A 10 11.91 5.11 0.55
N VAL A 11 12.61 4.00 0.78
CA VAL A 11 14.09 3.99 0.76
C VAL A 11 14.59 4.37 -0.62
N TYR A 12 14.10 3.73 -1.70
CA TYR A 12 14.50 4.08 -3.07
C TYR A 12 14.12 5.50 -3.47
N TRP A 13 13.03 6.03 -2.95
CA TRP A 13 12.66 7.44 -3.15
C TRP A 13 13.79 8.40 -2.74
N ARG A 14 14.62 8.02 -1.77
CA ARG A 14 15.77 8.80 -1.28
C ARG A 14 17.14 8.28 -1.73
N ASP A 15 17.21 7.10 -2.31
CA ASP A 15 18.47 6.46 -2.68
C ASP A 15 19.04 7.04 -3.97
N ALA A 16 20.09 7.88 -3.84
CA ALA A 16 20.80 8.44 -4.98
C ALA A 16 21.70 7.42 -5.71
N SER A 17 22.01 6.28 -5.09
CA SER A 17 22.85 5.24 -5.69
C SER A 17 22.08 4.37 -6.70
N GLU A 18 20.73 4.40 -6.65
CA GLU A 18 19.84 3.63 -7.52
C GLU A 18 18.91 4.56 -8.35
N PRO A 19 19.46 5.35 -9.29
CA PRO A 19 18.72 6.43 -9.95
C PRO A 19 17.46 5.96 -10.69
N SER A 20 17.49 4.77 -11.30
CA SER A 20 16.32 4.19 -12.00
C SER A 20 15.19 3.86 -11.03
N LYS A 21 15.49 3.19 -9.91
CA LYS A 21 14.49 2.89 -8.88
C LYS A 21 14.00 4.15 -8.18
N ARG A 22 14.90 5.11 -7.95
CA ARG A 22 14.54 6.40 -7.36
C ARG A 22 13.52 7.15 -8.20
N THR A 23 13.68 7.19 -9.51
CA THR A 23 12.70 7.82 -10.42
C THR A 23 11.34 7.16 -10.28
N VAL A 24 11.28 5.83 -10.42
CA VAL A 24 10.01 5.08 -10.31
C VAL A 24 9.35 5.27 -8.94
N ALA A 25 10.12 5.18 -7.85
CA ALA A 25 9.60 5.39 -6.50
C ALA A 25 9.07 6.82 -6.31
N SER A 26 9.77 7.84 -6.84
CA SER A 26 9.35 9.24 -6.78
C SER A 26 8.04 9.47 -7.52
N ASP A 27 7.89 8.89 -8.70
CA ASP A 27 6.68 9.01 -9.51
C ASP A 27 5.47 8.37 -8.80
N TRP A 28 5.66 7.19 -8.18
CA TRP A 28 4.62 6.55 -7.39
C TRP A 28 4.24 7.38 -6.16
N VAL A 29 5.20 7.83 -5.38
CA VAL A 29 4.93 8.66 -4.20
C VAL A 29 4.19 9.93 -4.60
N ALA A 30 4.61 10.62 -5.68
CA ALA A 30 3.94 11.83 -6.18
C ALA A 30 2.50 11.54 -6.64
N LEU A 31 2.26 10.44 -7.37
CA LEU A 31 0.92 10.02 -7.79
C LEU A 31 0.01 9.77 -6.59
N LEU A 32 0.48 9.00 -5.61
CA LEU A 32 -0.30 8.64 -4.42
C LEU A 32 -0.61 9.85 -3.54
N TRP A 33 0.28 10.85 -3.48
CA TRP A 33 0.01 12.14 -2.86
C TRP A 33 -1.08 12.91 -3.59
N LYS A 34 -0.95 13.05 -4.90
CA LYS A 34 -1.91 13.76 -5.76
C LYS A 34 -3.32 13.18 -5.60
N ASP A 35 -3.43 11.86 -5.62
CA ASP A 35 -4.72 11.16 -5.58
C ASP A 35 -5.22 10.91 -4.15
N ARG A 36 -4.41 11.20 -3.13
CA ARG A 36 -4.70 10.95 -1.70
C ARG A 36 -5.01 9.48 -1.38
N THR A 37 -4.39 8.57 -2.10
CA THR A 37 -4.65 7.13 -2.01
C THR A 37 -3.53 6.35 -1.33
N GLY A 38 -2.40 6.99 -1.04
CA GLY A 38 -1.28 6.37 -0.34
C GLY A 38 -1.62 5.97 1.09
N ARG A 39 -1.18 4.77 1.49
CA ARG A 39 -1.26 4.23 2.85
C ARG A 39 0.07 3.59 3.21
N THR A 40 0.34 3.52 4.50
CA THR A 40 1.54 2.89 5.06
C THR A 40 1.30 2.47 6.51
N SER A 41 2.33 2.09 7.26
CA SER A 41 2.23 1.75 8.68
C SER A 41 3.32 2.41 9.51
N CYS A 42 3.12 2.47 10.83
CA CYS A 42 4.13 2.94 11.79
C CYS A 42 5.39 2.06 11.75
N GLN A 43 5.24 0.76 11.45
CA GLN A 43 6.37 -0.14 11.23
C GLN A 43 7.22 0.33 10.03
N VAL A 44 6.59 0.55 8.88
CA VAL A 44 7.26 1.02 7.65
C VAL A 44 8.01 2.32 7.91
N LEU A 45 7.39 3.29 8.58
CA LEU A 45 8.04 4.57 8.89
C LEU A 45 9.24 4.41 9.83
N SER A 46 9.14 3.49 10.79
CA SER A 46 10.25 3.19 11.71
C SER A 46 11.42 2.53 11.00
N GLU A 47 11.14 1.55 10.13
CA GLU A 47 12.16 0.87 9.32
C GLU A 47 12.80 1.83 8.31
N TYR A 48 12.00 2.68 7.68
CA TYR A 48 12.49 3.75 6.80
C TYR A 48 13.49 4.65 7.52
N TYR A 49 13.11 5.21 8.69
CA TYR A 49 13.99 6.09 9.47
C TYR A 49 15.35 5.45 9.75
N VAL A 50 15.34 4.22 10.26
CA VAL A 50 16.59 3.50 10.59
C VAL A 50 17.41 3.24 9.32
N THR A 51 16.77 2.88 8.23
CA THR A 51 17.46 2.53 6.98
C THR A 51 18.11 3.76 6.36
N VAL A 52 17.39 4.86 6.19
CA VAL A 52 17.93 6.05 5.50
C VAL A 52 18.95 6.81 6.34
N THR A 53 18.85 6.74 7.68
CA THR A 53 19.80 7.42 8.57
C THR A 53 21.05 6.60 8.90
N ARG A 54 21.01 5.26 8.73
CA ARG A 54 22.11 4.38 9.17
C ARG A 54 22.68 3.49 8.08
N LYS A 55 21.87 3.01 7.15
CA LYS A 55 22.27 1.99 6.17
C LYS A 55 22.52 2.59 4.79
N LEU A 56 21.73 3.56 4.37
CA LEU A 56 21.86 4.22 3.07
C LEU A 56 23.22 4.91 2.91
N ARG A 57 23.74 5.03 1.70
CA ARG A 57 24.99 5.73 1.40
C ARG A 57 24.85 6.62 0.15
N PRO A 58 24.97 7.96 0.28
CA PRO A 58 25.07 8.71 1.54
C PRO A 58 23.79 8.60 2.38
N HIS A 59 23.93 8.60 3.71
CA HIS A 59 22.77 8.59 4.60
C HIS A 59 22.13 9.97 4.72
N LEU A 60 20.82 10.00 5.01
CA LEU A 60 20.13 11.22 5.37
C LEU A 60 20.49 11.63 6.82
N SER A 61 20.43 12.92 7.08
CA SER A 61 20.42 13.41 8.46
C SER A 61 19.12 12.99 9.16
N ALA A 62 19.14 12.94 10.49
CA ALA A 62 17.93 12.68 11.27
C ALA A 62 16.82 13.70 11.02
N ALA A 63 17.20 14.96 10.75
CA ALA A 63 16.24 16.03 10.46
C ALA A 63 15.54 15.82 9.11
N GLU A 64 16.27 15.44 8.05
CA GLU A 64 15.69 15.13 6.74
C GLU A 64 14.75 13.92 6.81
N ALA A 65 15.20 12.82 7.45
CA ALA A 65 14.38 11.63 7.61
C ALA A 65 13.10 11.91 8.43
N TRP A 66 13.20 12.78 9.45
CA TRP A 66 12.06 13.18 10.26
C TRP A 66 11.08 14.08 9.49
N ALA A 67 11.57 14.96 8.62
CA ALA A 67 10.72 15.76 7.75
C ALA A 67 9.87 14.88 6.83
N ASP A 68 10.48 13.86 6.19
CA ASP A 68 9.76 12.89 5.35
C ASP A 68 8.68 12.14 6.14
N ILE A 69 9.01 11.63 7.34
CA ILE A 69 8.05 10.94 8.20
C ILE A 69 6.90 11.86 8.59
N SER A 70 7.19 13.11 8.96
CA SER A 70 6.19 14.10 9.36
C SER A 70 5.18 14.36 8.23
N GLU A 71 5.64 14.41 6.99
CA GLU A 71 4.75 14.49 5.83
C GLU A 71 3.92 13.21 5.67
N LEU A 72 4.57 12.03 5.71
CA LEU A 72 3.90 10.74 5.54
C LEU A 72 2.88 10.41 6.64
N MET A 73 2.92 11.08 7.80
CA MET A 73 1.85 10.98 8.81
C MET A 73 0.48 11.39 8.28
N ALA A 74 0.41 12.23 7.24
CA ALA A 74 -0.85 12.57 6.57
C ALA A 74 -1.50 11.38 5.84
N TRP A 75 -0.75 10.30 5.57
CA TRP A 75 -1.27 9.05 5.02
C TRP A 75 -1.96 8.15 6.05
N GLN A 76 -2.08 8.62 7.30
CA GLN A 76 -2.71 7.91 8.41
C GLN A 76 -2.11 6.50 8.62
N PRO A 77 -0.83 6.41 8.99
CA PRO A 77 -0.14 5.13 9.10
C PRO A 77 -0.87 4.16 10.01
N GLN A 78 -0.94 2.88 9.61
CA GLN A 78 -1.53 1.82 10.42
C GLN A 78 -0.72 1.60 11.70
N ASP A 79 -1.37 1.72 12.84
CA ASP A 79 -0.76 1.43 14.14
C ASP A 79 -0.47 -0.06 14.32
N THR A 80 0.59 -0.36 15.07
CA THR A 80 0.86 -1.71 15.55
C THR A 80 -0.04 -2.02 16.73
N ASN A 81 -1.09 -2.79 16.48
CA ASN A 81 -2.09 -3.17 17.48
C ASN A 81 -2.47 -4.65 17.41
N GLY A 82 -3.31 -5.11 18.34
CA GLY A 82 -3.69 -6.53 18.42
C GLY A 82 -4.42 -7.06 17.20
N LYS A 83 -5.11 -6.21 16.41
CA LYS A 83 -5.76 -6.63 15.16
C LYS A 83 -4.72 -6.93 14.09
N LEU A 84 -3.72 -6.04 13.95
CA LEU A 84 -2.61 -6.21 13.03
C LEU A 84 -1.86 -7.54 13.30
N ILE A 85 -1.52 -7.80 14.57
CA ILE A 85 -0.79 -9.00 14.99
C ILE A 85 -1.60 -10.28 14.69
N ARG A 86 -2.89 -10.31 14.98
CA ARG A 86 -3.74 -11.48 14.66
C ARG A 86 -3.86 -11.71 13.15
N GLY A 87 -4.09 -10.66 12.36
CA GLY A 87 -4.13 -10.77 10.91
C GLY A 87 -2.82 -11.28 10.31
N ALA A 88 -1.67 -10.79 10.83
CA ALA A 88 -0.36 -11.29 10.42
C ALA A 88 -0.19 -12.79 10.71
N ARG A 89 -0.64 -13.27 11.87
CA ARG A 89 -0.58 -14.70 12.20
C ARG A 89 -1.44 -15.56 11.26
N GLU A 90 -2.62 -15.08 10.89
CA GLU A 90 -3.49 -15.79 9.92
C GLU A 90 -2.83 -15.89 8.54
N LEU A 91 -2.18 -14.81 8.10
CA LEU A 91 -1.44 -14.77 6.83
C LEU A 91 -0.22 -15.69 6.85
N GLU A 92 0.54 -15.73 7.95
CA GLU A 92 1.68 -16.61 8.13
C GLU A 92 1.26 -18.08 8.02
N ILE A 93 0.17 -18.48 8.69
CA ILE A 93 -0.37 -19.85 8.62
C ILE A 93 -0.81 -20.18 7.19
N ARG A 94 -1.46 -19.25 6.51
CA ARG A 94 -2.06 -19.51 5.21
C ARG A 94 -1.05 -19.50 4.06
N TYR A 95 -0.05 -18.62 4.11
CA TYR A 95 0.85 -18.38 2.98
C TYR A 95 2.31 -18.73 3.25
N GLY A 96 2.69 -18.99 4.49
CA GLY A 96 4.07 -19.32 4.86
C GLY A 96 5.08 -18.19 4.64
N LEU A 97 4.62 -16.94 4.66
CA LEU A 97 5.47 -15.75 4.50
C LEU A 97 6.25 -15.47 5.79
N SER A 98 7.27 -14.62 5.67
CA SER A 98 7.97 -14.10 6.85
C SER A 98 7.02 -13.32 7.75
N TRP A 99 7.30 -13.29 9.05
CA TRP A 99 6.50 -12.51 10.00
C TRP A 99 6.38 -11.03 9.62
N TRP A 100 7.48 -10.45 9.14
CA TRP A 100 7.52 -9.04 8.74
C TRP A 100 6.65 -8.76 7.52
N ASP A 101 6.70 -9.62 6.51
CA ASP A 101 5.83 -9.53 5.33
C ASP A 101 4.35 -9.69 5.71
N CYS A 102 4.05 -10.60 6.64
CA CYS A 102 2.69 -10.78 7.15
C CYS A 102 2.15 -9.52 7.84
N LEU A 103 2.99 -8.80 8.60
CA LEU A 103 2.60 -7.52 9.20
C LEU A 103 2.31 -6.45 8.15
N ILE A 104 3.11 -6.37 7.09
CA ILE A 104 2.89 -5.44 5.96
C ILE A 104 1.57 -5.76 5.25
N VAL A 105 1.33 -7.02 4.89
CA VAL A 105 0.08 -7.44 4.22
C VAL A 105 -1.13 -7.22 5.14
N SER A 106 -1.03 -7.55 6.43
CA SER A 106 -2.08 -7.30 7.41
C SER A 106 -2.39 -5.81 7.56
N GLY A 107 -1.36 -4.96 7.54
CA GLY A 107 -1.52 -3.50 7.54
C GLY A 107 -2.27 -3.00 6.31
N ALA A 108 -1.93 -3.52 5.13
CA ALA A 108 -2.62 -3.21 3.89
C ALA A 108 -4.11 -3.61 3.94
N GLN A 109 -4.42 -4.80 4.49
CA GLN A 109 -5.80 -5.26 4.66
C GLN A 109 -6.60 -4.36 5.61
N LEU A 110 -6.04 -4.00 6.76
CA LEU A 110 -6.71 -3.16 7.75
C LEU A 110 -7.02 -1.75 7.23
N GLN A 111 -6.22 -1.27 6.27
CA GLN A 111 -6.44 0.01 5.60
C GLN A 111 -7.26 -0.12 4.30
N ASN A 112 -7.87 -1.30 4.04
CA ASN A 112 -8.67 -1.58 2.86
C ASN A 112 -7.92 -1.29 1.54
N CYS A 113 -6.61 -1.55 1.53
CA CYS A 113 -5.80 -1.45 0.32
C CYS A 113 -6.02 -2.68 -0.55
N SER A 114 -6.11 -2.48 -1.86
CA SER A 114 -6.17 -3.57 -2.84
C SER A 114 -4.82 -3.86 -3.48
N ILE A 115 -3.90 -2.92 -3.37
CA ILE A 115 -2.53 -3.00 -3.92
C ILE A 115 -1.55 -2.80 -2.77
N LEU A 116 -0.50 -3.62 -2.77
CA LEU A 116 0.71 -3.46 -1.97
C LEU A 116 1.89 -3.25 -2.91
N LEU A 117 2.53 -2.08 -2.86
CA LEU A 117 3.77 -1.80 -3.57
C LEU A 117 4.95 -2.27 -2.73
N THR A 118 5.67 -3.28 -3.22
CA THR A 118 6.89 -3.83 -2.62
C THR A 118 7.71 -4.59 -3.65
N GLU A 119 9.03 -4.66 -3.47
CA GLU A 119 9.89 -5.53 -4.28
C GLU A 119 10.19 -6.88 -3.60
N ASP A 120 9.87 -7.02 -2.30
CA ASP A 120 10.27 -8.17 -1.48
C ASP A 120 9.33 -9.38 -1.62
N LEU A 121 8.14 -9.19 -2.18
CA LEU A 121 7.16 -10.24 -2.43
C LEU A 121 7.00 -10.52 -3.92
N GLN A 122 6.41 -11.68 -4.24
CA GLN A 122 6.18 -12.09 -5.62
C GLN A 122 5.19 -11.14 -6.32
N ASP A 123 5.62 -10.50 -7.40
CA ASP A 123 4.75 -9.63 -8.22
C ASP A 123 3.55 -10.41 -8.75
N GLY A 124 2.36 -9.83 -8.62
CA GLY A 124 1.10 -10.44 -9.02
C GLY A 124 0.48 -11.40 -7.98
N ALA A 125 1.17 -11.73 -6.88
CA ALA A 125 0.58 -12.54 -5.82
C ALA A 125 -0.64 -11.84 -5.21
N VAL A 126 -1.67 -12.63 -4.87
CA VAL A 126 -2.87 -12.14 -4.17
C VAL A 126 -2.90 -12.72 -2.76
N LEU A 127 -2.66 -11.88 -1.79
CA LEU A 127 -2.51 -12.25 -0.37
C LEU A 127 -3.69 -11.69 0.43
N GLY A 128 -4.68 -12.54 0.69
CA GLY A 128 -5.87 -12.14 1.44
C GLY A 128 -6.65 -10.96 0.84
N GLY A 129 -6.72 -10.88 -0.50
CA GLY A 129 -7.41 -9.82 -1.23
C GLY A 129 -6.52 -8.62 -1.59
N VAL A 130 -5.27 -8.58 -1.13
CA VAL A 130 -4.29 -7.56 -1.49
C VAL A 130 -3.42 -8.09 -2.62
N THR A 131 -3.33 -7.37 -3.74
CA THR A 131 -2.47 -7.72 -4.88
C THR A 131 -1.11 -7.07 -4.73
N VAL A 132 -0.06 -7.88 -4.73
CA VAL A 132 1.33 -7.41 -4.70
C VAL A 132 1.71 -6.86 -6.07
N ARG A 133 2.37 -5.70 -6.09
CA ARG A 133 2.97 -5.09 -7.28
C ARG A 133 4.40 -4.67 -6.99
N ASN A 134 5.33 -5.17 -7.77
CA ASN A 134 6.71 -4.68 -7.77
C ASN A 134 6.85 -3.57 -8.81
N PRO A 135 6.97 -2.30 -8.40
CA PRO A 135 6.98 -1.17 -9.34
C PRO A 135 8.26 -1.10 -10.16
N PHE A 136 9.32 -1.81 -9.77
CA PHE A 136 10.61 -1.79 -10.46
C PHE A 136 10.72 -2.82 -11.59
N ARG A 137 9.74 -3.74 -11.70
CA ARG A 137 9.68 -4.74 -12.79
C ARG A 137 8.91 -4.27 -14.00
N ARG A 138 8.11 -3.20 -13.86
CA ARG A 138 7.26 -2.65 -14.91
C ARG A 138 7.41 -1.14 -14.96
N GLU A 139 7.25 -0.56 -16.14
CA GLU A 139 7.18 0.88 -16.26
C GLU A 139 5.87 1.41 -15.63
N LEU A 140 5.92 2.60 -15.04
CA LEU A 140 4.78 3.22 -14.36
C LEU A 140 3.55 3.33 -15.29
N ASN A 141 3.77 3.69 -16.56
CA ASN A 141 2.73 3.81 -17.59
C ASN A 141 2.00 2.48 -17.88
N GLN A 142 2.62 1.32 -17.60
CA GLN A 142 1.99 0.00 -17.72
C GLN A 142 1.13 -0.34 -16.49
N MET A 143 1.43 0.25 -15.34
CA MET A 143 0.72 0.01 -14.08
C MET A 143 -0.42 1.00 -13.84
N ILE A 144 -0.34 2.22 -14.39
CA ILE A 144 -1.38 3.24 -14.27
C ILE A 144 -2.75 2.74 -14.72
N PRO A 145 -2.92 2.06 -15.88
CA PRO A 145 -4.23 1.54 -16.30
C PRO A 145 -4.84 0.54 -15.30
N GLU A 146 -4.02 -0.32 -14.69
CA GLU A 146 -4.47 -1.26 -13.66
C GLU A 146 -4.89 -0.50 -12.38
N TYR A 147 -4.12 0.50 -11.99
CA TYR A 147 -4.43 1.39 -10.87
C TYR A 147 -5.73 2.18 -11.12
N GLU A 148 -5.89 2.81 -12.27
CA GLU A 148 -7.10 3.57 -12.63
C GLU A 148 -8.33 2.67 -12.76
N ALA A 149 -8.22 1.48 -13.36
CA ALA A 149 -9.29 0.52 -13.44
C ALA A 149 -9.75 0.07 -12.05
N SER A 150 -8.82 -0.07 -11.12
CA SER A 150 -9.10 -0.39 -9.72
C SER A 150 -9.87 0.73 -9.01
N MET A 151 -9.63 2.00 -9.37
CA MET A 151 -10.33 3.17 -8.81
C MET A 151 -11.78 3.28 -9.32
N THR A 152 -12.05 2.87 -10.57
CA THR A 152 -13.39 2.98 -11.17
C THR A 152 -14.36 1.88 -10.73
N THR A 153 -13.86 0.73 -10.33
CA THR A 153 -14.71 -0.42 -9.95
C THR A 153 -15.48 -0.20 -8.64
N THR A 154 -15.05 0.72 -7.78
CA THR A 154 -15.66 0.99 -6.47
C THR A 154 -16.93 1.84 -6.51
N HIS A 155 -17.30 2.42 -7.66
CA HIS A 155 -18.48 3.31 -7.78
C HIS A 155 -19.75 2.64 -8.33
N ARG A 156 -19.76 1.33 -8.59
CA ARG A 156 -21.00 0.64 -8.93
C ARG A 156 -21.73 0.16 -7.66
N HIS A 157 -22.49 1.06 -7.03
CA HIS A 157 -23.54 0.65 -6.12
C HIS A 157 -24.58 -0.16 -6.91
N PRO A 158 -24.96 -1.39 -6.46
CA PRO A 158 -26.09 -2.08 -7.05
C PRO A 158 -27.33 -1.20 -6.86
N ARG A 159 -27.99 -0.84 -7.97
CA ARG A 159 -29.30 -0.16 -7.93
C ARG A 159 -30.24 -1.02 -7.10
N ARG A 160 -30.69 -0.53 -5.95
CA ARG A 160 -31.73 -1.15 -5.15
C ARG A 160 -32.96 -1.33 -6.09
N GLY A 161 -33.29 -2.59 -6.35
CA GLY A 161 -34.48 -2.95 -7.11
C GLY A 161 -35.74 -2.32 -6.48
N ARG A 162 -36.53 -1.66 -7.29
CA ARG A 162 -37.83 -1.09 -6.90
C ARG A 162 -38.73 -2.24 -6.42
N PRO A 163 -39.36 -2.19 -5.23
CA PRO A 163 -40.27 -3.26 -4.80
C PRO A 163 -41.45 -3.36 -5.74
N LEU A 164 -41.76 -4.58 -6.19
CA LEU A 164 -42.93 -4.88 -6.99
C LEU A 164 -44.21 -4.54 -6.21
N ARG A 165 -45.00 -3.67 -6.78
CA ARG A 165 -46.33 -3.28 -6.27
C ARG A 165 -47.22 -4.51 -6.33
N LYS A 166 -47.64 -5.04 -5.15
CA LYS A 166 -48.67 -6.09 -5.08
C LYS A 166 -49.95 -5.57 -5.71
N GLN A 167 -50.40 -6.21 -6.78
CA GLN A 167 -51.76 -6.01 -7.33
C GLN A 167 -52.76 -6.58 -6.32
N ALA A 168 -53.73 -5.77 -5.92
CA ALA A 168 -54.87 -6.20 -5.15
C ALA A 168 -55.83 -6.97 -6.09
N LEU A 169 -56.28 -8.16 -5.67
CA LEU A 169 -57.33 -8.92 -6.32
C LEU A 169 -58.67 -8.28 -6.01
N PRO A 170 -59.57 -8.17 -6.98
CA PRO A 170 -60.98 -7.75 -6.72
C PRO A 170 -61.75 -8.89 -6.08
N GLY A 171 -62.48 -8.58 -4.99
CA GLY A 171 -63.49 -9.42 -4.38
C GLY A 171 -64.86 -9.18 -5.01
#